data_4207a9a68a3d224ad308627ab8e6a8dc
#
_entry.id   4207a9a68a3d224ad308627ab8e6a8dc
#
_cell.length_a   1.000
_cell.length_b   1.000
_cell.length_c   1.000
_cell.angle_alpha   90.00
_cell.angle_beta   90.00
_cell.angle_gamma   90.00
#
_symmetry.space_group_name_H-M   'P 1'
#
loop_
_entity.id
_entity.type
_entity.pdbx_description
1 polymer ?
#
loop_
_entity_poly.entity_id
_entity_poly.type
_entity_poly.pdbx_seq_one_letter_code
_entity_poly.pdbx_strand_id
1 'polypeptide(L)'
;MPSAKRPVDSTTQRTVLLVDDDQRVRETVRMMLESAGHRVVEAESAEDAIVQFSTMESVDLLVSDLQMPGLSGLELFDRLVARLPSLRVLFISGAASPAHLATIARKGAALLEKPFSAQMLATKVREVLS
;
A
#
# COMPACT_ATOMS: atom_id res chain seq x y z
N MET A 1 8.14 -23.62 16.76
CA MET A 1 7.62 -23.66 16.23
C MET A 1 7.17 -23.66 16.21
N PRO A 2 7.11 -23.26 15.90
CA PRO A 2 6.48 -23.12 15.59
C PRO A 2 5.91 -23.06 15.17
N SER A 3 5.85 -22.99 14.75
CA SER A 3 5.23 -22.91 14.15
C SER A 3 4.57 -22.89 14.07
N ALA A 4 4.48 -22.89 14.05
CA ALA A 4 3.67 -22.82 13.81
C ALA A 4 3.20 -22.22 14.01
N LYS A 5 3.36 -22.02 14.12
CA LYS A 5 2.88 -21.44 14.02
C LYS A 5 2.19 -20.65 14.03
N ARG A 6 2.25 -20.59 14.18
CA ARG A 6 1.46 -19.59 14.06
C ARG A 6 0.87 -19.20 12.75
N PRO A 7 0.21 -20.05 12.02
CA PRO A 7 -0.31 -19.75 10.71
C PRO A 7 -1.34 -18.63 10.71
N VAL A 8 -2.18 -18.58 11.74
CA VAL A 8 -3.21 -17.55 11.83
C VAL A 8 -2.60 -16.17 11.91
N ASP A 9 -1.59 -16.04 12.75
CA ASP A 9 -0.93 -14.75 12.90
C ASP A 9 -0.24 -14.33 11.61
N SER A 10 0.39 -15.27 10.93
CA SER A 10 1.10 -14.95 9.69
C SER A 10 0.13 -14.60 8.57
N THR A 11 -1.15 -15.06 8.63
CA THR A 11 -2.12 -14.70 7.62
C THR A 11 -2.71 -13.32 7.84
N THR A 12 -2.65 -12.80 9.07
CA THR A 12 -3.20 -11.47 9.37
C THR A 12 -2.17 -10.38 9.34
N GLN A 13 -0.92 -10.68 9.70
CA GLN A 13 0.13 -9.69 9.68
C GLN A 13 0.80 -9.65 8.33
N ARG A 14 0.83 -8.47 7.73
CA ARG A 14 1.44 -8.26 6.43
C ARG A 14 2.44 -7.13 6.51
N THR A 15 3.37 -7.13 5.59
CA THR A 15 4.36 -6.05 5.47
C THR A 15 3.90 -5.11 4.37
N VAL A 16 3.75 -3.86 4.74
CA VAL A 16 3.19 -2.82 3.86
C VAL A 16 4.25 -1.77 3.60
N LEU A 17 4.43 -1.43 2.33
CA LEU A 17 5.21 -0.26 1.93
C LEU A 17 4.23 0.87 1.71
N LEU A 18 4.33 1.91 2.54
CA LEU A 18 3.41 3.04 2.55
C LEU A 18 4.09 4.27 1.95
N VAL A 19 3.51 4.81 0.90
CA VAL A 19 4.12 5.91 0.16
C VAL A 19 3.16 7.08 0.06
N ASP A 20 3.56 8.22 0.60
CA ASP A 20 2.80 9.47 0.53
C ASP A 20 3.77 10.61 0.78
N ASP A 21 3.71 11.66 -0.04
CA ASP A 21 4.58 12.81 0.12
C ASP A 21 4.11 13.75 1.23
N ASP A 22 2.86 13.60 1.69
CA ASP A 22 2.34 14.38 2.81
C ASP A 22 2.62 13.64 4.11
N GLN A 23 3.51 14.20 4.93
CA GLN A 23 3.94 13.55 6.16
C GLN A 23 2.78 13.30 7.13
N ARG A 24 1.84 14.23 7.24
CA ARG A 24 0.71 14.07 8.16
C ARG A 24 -0.19 12.93 7.75
N VAL A 25 -0.50 12.85 6.47
CA VAL A 25 -1.32 11.77 5.94
C VAL A 25 -0.59 10.44 6.13
N ARG A 26 0.70 10.42 5.81
CA ARG A 26 1.51 9.20 5.93
C ARG A 26 1.53 8.70 7.36
N GLU A 27 1.75 9.58 8.34
CA GLU A 27 1.77 9.19 9.76
C GLU A 27 0.42 8.64 10.21
N THR A 28 -0.67 9.29 9.79
CA THR A 28 -2.01 8.85 10.15
C THR A 28 -2.29 7.47 9.58
N VAL A 29 -1.99 7.26 8.30
CA VAL A 29 -2.23 5.98 7.65
C VAL A 29 -1.34 4.89 8.26
N ARG A 30 -0.09 5.22 8.57
CA ARG A 30 0.79 4.27 9.26
C ARG A 30 0.19 3.80 10.57
N MET A 31 -0.30 4.73 11.38
CA MET A 31 -0.90 4.38 12.67
C MET A 31 -2.12 3.48 12.49
N MET A 32 -2.94 3.76 11.48
CA MET A 32 -4.10 2.93 11.18
C MET A 32 -3.70 1.52 10.78
N LEU A 33 -2.68 1.39 9.93
CA LEU A 33 -2.20 0.09 9.48
C LEU A 33 -1.56 -0.69 10.62
N GLU A 34 -0.77 -0.03 11.45
CA GLU A 34 -0.14 -0.68 12.61
C GLU A 34 -1.19 -1.13 13.62
N SER A 35 -2.24 -0.33 13.82
CA SER A 35 -3.33 -0.72 14.70
C SER A 35 -4.06 -1.96 14.19
N ALA A 36 -4.07 -2.17 12.88
CA ALA A 36 -4.66 -3.36 12.28
C ALA A 36 -3.72 -4.56 12.30
N GLY A 37 -2.51 -4.41 12.86
CA GLY A 37 -1.57 -5.51 13.05
C GLY A 37 -0.53 -5.64 11.95
N HIS A 38 -0.42 -4.68 11.04
CA HIS A 38 0.53 -4.77 9.94
C HIS A 38 1.85 -4.09 10.27
N ARG A 39 2.91 -4.55 9.63
CA ARG A 39 4.21 -3.91 9.69
C ARG A 39 4.29 -2.90 8.56
N VAL A 40 4.78 -1.71 8.86
CA VAL A 40 4.78 -0.61 7.89
C VAL A 40 6.19 -0.06 7.71
N VAL A 41 6.59 0.05 6.45
CA VAL A 41 7.79 0.76 6.05
C VAL A 41 7.33 1.98 5.27
N GLU A 42 7.79 3.16 5.65
CA GLU A 42 7.35 4.41 5.05
C GLU A 42 8.31 4.91 4.00
N ALA A 43 7.76 5.57 2.97
CA ALA A 43 8.54 6.28 1.98
C ALA A 43 7.85 7.61 1.69
N GLU A 44 8.63 8.65 1.47
CA GLU A 44 8.10 10.00 1.26
C GLU A 44 7.93 10.35 -0.21
N SER A 45 8.40 9.50 -1.10
CA SER A 45 8.32 9.70 -2.55
C SER A 45 8.38 8.36 -3.24
N ALA A 46 8.05 8.34 -4.53
CA ALA A 46 8.17 7.12 -5.31
C ALA A 46 9.64 6.67 -5.40
N GLU A 47 10.56 7.61 -5.53
CA GLU A 47 11.98 7.30 -5.58
C GLU A 47 12.47 6.68 -4.28
N ASP A 48 12.05 7.25 -3.14
CA ASP A 48 12.36 6.68 -1.84
C ASP A 48 11.75 5.30 -1.68
N ALA A 49 10.53 5.11 -2.19
CA ALA A 49 9.86 3.82 -2.14
C ALA A 49 10.65 2.75 -2.88
N ILE A 50 11.20 3.08 -4.04
CA ILE A 50 12.02 2.14 -4.81
C ILE A 50 13.26 1.73 -4.01
N VAL A 51 13.89 2.69 -3.34
CA VAL A 51 15.05 2.40 -2.49
C VAL A 51 14.66 1.51 -1.33
N GLN A 52 13.58 1.84 -0.62
CA GLN A 52 13.10 1.04 0.50
C GLN A 52 12.75 -0.38 0.06
N PHE A 53 12.05 -0.49 -1.07
CA PHE A 53 11.63 -1.77 -1.62
C PHE A 53 12.84 -2.69 -1.87
N SER A 54 13.93 -2.13 -2.36
CA SER A 54 15.11 -2.93 -2.69
C SER A 54 15.80 -3.52 -1.46
N THR A 55 15.54 -2.96 -0.27
CA THR A 55 16.14 -3.44 0.98
C THR A 55 15.21 -4.31 1.80
N MET A 56 13.93 -4.39 1.43
CA MET A 56 12.94 -5.17 2.18
C MET A 56 13.01 -6.64 1.80
N GLU A 57 12.94 -7.52 2.80
CA GLU A 57 12.95 -8.96 2.56
C GLU A 57 11.64 -9.44 1.95
N SER A 58 10.53 -8.80 2.35
CA SER A 58 9.23 -9.15 1.82
C SER A 58 8.33 -7.92 1.83
N VAL A 59 7.44 -7.85 0.85
CA VAL A 59 6.42 -6.81 0.76
C VAL A 59 5.15 -7.49 0.28
N ASP A 60 4.09 -7.37 1.05
CA ASP A 60 2.80 -7.95 0.69
C ASP A 60 1.90 -6.95 -0.01
N LEU A 61 2.01 -5.68 0.34
CA LEU A 61 1.10 -4.65 -0.12
C LEU A 61 1.81 -3.32 -0.27
N LEU A 62 1.54 -2.65 -1.37
CA LEU A 62 1.89 -1.25 -1.57
C LEU A 62 0.64 -0.42 -1.30
N VAL A 63 0.75 0.54 -0.37
CA VAL A 63 -0.30 1.55 -0.16
C VAL A 63 0.30 2.87 -0.59
N SER A 64 -0.24 3.46 -1.64
CA SER A 64 0.37 4.65 -2.26
C SER A 64 -0.66 5.69 -2.65
N ASP A 65 -0.33 6.94 -2.41
CA ASP A 65 -1.07 8.04 -3.00
C ASP A 65 -0.96 7.92 -4.52
N LEU A 66 -2.04 8.25 -5.22
CA LEU A 66 -2.04 8.28 -6.68
C LEU A 66 -1.17 9.40 -7.22
N GLN A 67 -1.21 10.55 -6.57
CA GLN A 67 -0.59 11.76 -7.08
C GLN A 67 0.53 12.22 -6.16
N MET A 68 1.74 12.19 -6.69
CA MET A 68 2.93 12.63 -5.98
C MET A 68 3.83 13.37 -6.96
N PRO A 69 4.65 14.32 -6.48
CA PRO A 69 5.65 14.94 -7.35
C PRO A 69 6.60 13.87 -7.90
N GLY A 70 6.99 14.01 -9.16
CA GLY A 70 7.84 13.04 -9.82
C GLY A 70 7.00 11.86 -10.33
N LEU A 71 7.40 10.66 -9.96
CA LEU A 71 6.64 9.47 -10.35
C LEU A 71 5.31 9.41 -9.61
N SER A 72 4.24 9.10 -10.33
CA SER A 72 2.93 8.88 -9.72
C SER A 72 2.86 7.53 -9.03
N GLY A 73 1.80 7.33 -8.24
CA GLY A 73 1.57 6.03 -7.61
C GLY A 73 1.39 4.91 -8.63
N LEU A 74 0.73 5.20 -9.75
CA LEU A 74 0.54 4.22 -10.81
C LEU A 74 1.87 3.80 -11.44
N GLU A 75 2.73 4.77 -11.71
CA GLU A 75 4.05 4.48 -12.28
C GLU A 75 4.91 3.72 -11.29
N LEU A 76 4.83 4.08 -10.01
CA LEU A 76 5.55 3.37 -8.96
C LEU A 76 5.12 1.90 -8.93
N PHE A 77 3.81 1.65 -8.92
CA PHE A 77 3.31 0.28 -8.88
C PHE A 77 3.81 -0.52 -10.09
N ASP A 78 3.78 0.08 -11.29
CA ASP A 78 4.24 -0.61 -12.48
C ASP A 78 5.70 -1.05 -12.34
N ARG A 79 6.53 -0.20 -11.75
CA ARG A 79 7.95 -0.54 -11.55
C ARG A 79 8.15 -1.64 -10.52
N LEU A 80 7.38 -1.59 -9.43
CA LEU A 80 7.54 -2.57 -8.35
C LEU A 80 6.97 -3.93 -8.73
N VAL A 81 5.80 -3.95 -9.40
CA VAL A 81 5.18 -5.22 -9.78
C VAL A 81 5.99 -5.95 -10.85
N ALA A 82 6.76 -5.23 -11.65
CA ALA A 82 7.66 -5.85 -12.61
C ALA A 82 8.74 -6.67 -11.90
N ARG A 83 9.12 -6.27 -10.68
CA ARG A 83 10.13 -6.96 -9.88
C ARG A 83 9.51 -7.99 -8.93
N LEU A 84 8.27 -7.79 -8.54
CA LEU A 84 7.56 -8.70 -7.63
C LEU A 84 6.12 -8.84 -8.12
N PRO A 85 5.87 -9.80 -9.05
CA PRO A 85 4.55 -9.94 -9.67
C PRO A 85 3.40 -10.24 -8.70
N SER A 86 3.69 -10.75 -7.51
CA SER A 86 2.67 -11.04 -6.50
C SER A 86 2.27 -9.82 -5.68
N LEU A 87 2.93 -8.67 -5.90
CA LEU A 87 2.65 -7.47 -5.12
C LEU A 87 1.23 -6.99 -5.36
N ARG A 88 0.51 -6.72 -4.27
CA ARG A 88 -0.82 -6.13 -4.31
C ARG A 88 -0.73 -4.64 -4.04
N VAL A 89 -1.73 -3.89 -4.47
CA VAL A 89 -1.70 -2.44 -4.29
C VAL A 89 -3.06 -1.90 -3.89
N LEU A 90 -3.02 -0.93 -3.00
CA LEU A 90 -4.17 -0.10 -2.64
C LEU A 90 -3.74 1.36 -2.86
N PHE A 91 -4.41 2.02 -3.81
CA PHE A 91 -4.17 3.44 -4.03
C PHE A 91 -5.07 4.28 -3.12
N ILE A 92 -4.56 5.41 -2.69
CA ILE A 92 -5.27 6.37 -1.88
C ILE A 92 -5.32 7.67 -2.64
N SER A 93 -6.48 8.32 -2.69
CA SER A 93 -6.60 9.57 -3.43
C SER A 93 -7.69 10.46 -2.86
N GLY A 94 -7.43 11.78 -2.88
CA GLY A 94 -8.46 12.76 -2.56
C GLY A 94 -9.33 13.10 -3.75
N ALA A 95 -8.85 12.83 -4.97
CA ALA A 95 -9.59 13.18 -6.18
C ALA A 95 -9.05 12.37 -7.37
N ALA A 96 -9.59 11.17 -7.56
CA ALA A 96 -9.22 10.36 -8.70
C ALA A 96 -10.06 10.76 -9.90
N SER A 97 -9.41 10.99 -11.05
CA SER A 97 -10.11 11.31 -12.30
C SER A 97 -10.72 10.05 -12.91
N PRO A 98 -11.68 10.18 -13.83
CA PRO A 98 -12.20 9.01 -14.54
C PRO A 98 -11.10 8.21 -15.25
N ALA A 99 -10.07 8.88 -15.77
CA ALA A 99 -8.94 8.20 -16.40
C ALA A 99 -8.16 7.37 -15.38
N HIS A 100 -7.95 7.90 -14.17
CA HIS A 100 -7.31 7.16 -13.09
C HIS A 100 -8.14 5.93 -12.72
N LEU A 101 -9.46 6.10 -12.57
CA LEU A 101 -10.34 4.98 -12.20
C LEU A 101 -10.28 3.87 -13.24
N ALA A 102 -10.30 4.22 -14.52
CA ALA A 102 -10.21 3.25 -15.59
C ALA A 102 -8.88 2.48 -15.56
N THR A 103 -7.79 3.19 -15.34
CA THR A 103 -6.46 2.57 -15.26
C THR A 103 -6.36 1.63 -14.07
N ILE A 104 -6.85 2.06 -12.90
CA ILE A 104 -6.85 1.25 -11.69
C ILE A 104 -7.63 -0.04 -11.91
N ALA A 105 -8.80 0.08 -12.53
CA ALA A 105 -9.64 -1.10 -12.82
C ALA A 105 -8.92 -2.08 -13.74
N ARG A 106 -8.27 -1.57 -14.79
CA ARG A 106 -7.54 -2.43 -15.73
C ARG A 106 -6.38 -3.17 -15.07
N LYS A 107 -5.77 -2.56 -14.06
CA LYS A 107 -4.65 -3.18 -13.34
C LYS A 107 -5.13 -4.17 -12.27
N GLY A 108 -6.42 -4.26 -12.05
CA GLY A 108 -6.95 -5.08 -10.98
C GLY A 108 -6.59 -4.55 -9.60
N ALA A 109 -6.35 -3.25 -9.50
CA ALA A 109 -5.94 -2.60 -8.26
C ALA A 109 -7.16 -2.03 -7.53
N ALA A 110 -6.96 -1.68 -6.27
CA ALA A 110 -8.01 -1.10 -5.43
C ALA A 110 -7.74 0.37 -5.16
N LEU A 111 -8.79 1.10 -4.85
CA LEU A 111 -8.72 2.52 -4.53
C LEU A 111 -9.53 2.80 -3.28
N LEU A 112 -8.99 3.62 -2.39
CA LEU A 112 -9.71 4.14 -1.23
C LEU A 112 -9.64 5.66 -1.29
N GLU A 113 -10.81 6.31 -1.32
CA GLU A 113 -10.86 7.76 -1.45
C GLU A 113 -10.86 8.43 -0.08
N LYS A 114 -10.14 9.54 0.02
CA LYS A 114 -10.13 10.39 1.22
C LYS A 114 -11.41 11.19 1.29
N PRO A 115 -11.95 11.45 2.48
CA PRO A 115 -11.49 10.97 3.79
C PRO A 115 -12.01 9.55 4.08
N PHE A 116 -11.25 8.80 4.86
CA PHE A 116 -11.65 7.46 5.27
C PHE A 116 -11.32 7.23 6.73
N SER A 117 -12.02 6.29 7.35
CA SER A 117 -11.77 5.90 8.73
C SER A 117 -10.73 4.78 8.79
N ALA A 118 -10.20 4.56 9.99
CA ALA A 118 -9.29 3.44 10.22
C ALA A 118 -9.97 2.11 9.87
N GLN A 119 -11.25 1.98 10.17
CA GLN A 119 -12.00 0.76 9.86
C GLN A 119 -12.15 0.55 8.37
N MET A 120 -12.42 1.61 7.62
CA MET A 120 -12.53 1.52 6.16
C MET A 120 -11.21 1.08 5.54
N LEU A 121 -10.11 1.64 6.03
CA LEU A 121 -8.78 1.26 5.55
C LEU A 121 -8.49 -0.21 5.88
N ALA A 122 -8.75 -0.63 7.12
CA ALA A 122 -8.49 -2.01 7.53
C ALA A 122 -9.31 -3.00 6.70
N THR A 123 -10.57 -2.68 6.44
CA THR A 123 -11.45 -3.53 5.63
C THR A 123 -10.93 -3.64 4.20
N LYS A 124 -10.55 -2.51 3.62
CA LYS A 124 -10.07 -2.49 2.22
C LYS A 124 -8.75 -3.26 2.10
N VAL A 125 -7.84 -3.09 3.05
CA VAL A 125 -6.58 -3.83 3.07
C VAL A 125 -6.84 -5.33 3.14
N ARG A 126 -7.75 -5.75 4.00
CA ARG A 126 -8.11 -7.16 4.13
C ARG A 126 -8.68 -7.71 2.83
N GLU A 127 -9.53 -6.94 2.14
CA GLU A 127 -10.09 -7.34 0.86
C GLU A 127 -9.01 -7.52 -0.20
N VAL A 128 -8.07 -6.59 -0.25
CA VAL A 128 -6.99 -6.62 -1.24
C VAL A 128 -6.09 -7.82 -1.02
N LEU A 129 -5.86 -8.18 0.23
CA LEU A 129 -4.94 -9.25 0.59
C LEU A 129 -5.58 -10.64 0.65
N SER A 130 -6.89 -10.71 0.56
CA SER A 130 -7.58 -12.01 0.63
C SER A 130 -7.59 -12.76 -0.69
#